data_dff436330bfdc67a56025797858a62c6
#
_entry.id   dff436330bfdc67a56025797858a62c6
#
_cell.length_a   1.000
_cell.length_b   1.000
_cell.length_c   1.000
_cell.angle_alpha   90.00
_cell.angle_beta   90.00
_cell.angle_gamma   90.00
#
_symmetry.space_group_name_H-M   'P 1'
#
loop_
_entity.id
_entity.type
_entity.pdbx_description
1 polymer ?
#
loop_
_entity_poly.entity_id
_entity_poly.type
_entity_poly.pdbx_seq_one_letter_code
_entity_poly.pdbx_strand_id
1 'polypeptide(L)'
;MRYISVISFFIVFWIFACNDSKEKIYTDNEKVIKLTYWCASNPQEIKLAKELVGKWNSTHDDVKIDLQPIPASQSSEEVLLAAIAGKTTPDICSNMWPGAMDDFVLSGGLVRLDQFPDFVDYITERVPKDLLESFRSPDGHFYQIPWKTNPLMIIYNVKMFREAGVDQTPKTYSEFLEAAKKITKDIDGDGMIDQWFGYRSLKPIWWQRLFDYYTFYIAASGGKTLFKDSEIIFDNEASVKVFKLFQDIYANGYFPITEFQGDNFIAERLATNITGPWNIAYVEKFKSSDFEYDIFPIPVPDDYSGPVYTYGDHKNIAIFSTTKFPKEAWAFAKFLVSPESDLRLLEICSQIPIRKNLSTDSLYTEYFTSHPKIVKFAQQAPLTRGVDGVSDLKEIFDGISQEYEVCAIYGKRSAEEAVRKAAKRAKVIIDWNRSR
;
A
#
# COMPACT_ATOMS: atom_id res chain seq x y z
N MET A 1 -77.34 39.52 9.54
CA MET A 1 -77.53 40.86 8.88
C MET A 1 -76.16 41.25 8.31
N ARG A 2 -75.95 41.33 7.15
CA ARG A 2 -76.27 41.99 5.90
C ARG A 2 -75.57 41.33 4.76
N TYR A 3 -76.27 40.96 3.74
CA TYR A 3 -75.84 40.60 2.39
C TYR A 3 -75.22 41.82 1.68
N ILE A 4 -74.25 41.61 0.83
CA ILE A 4 -74.05 42.33 -0.43
C ILE A 4 -73.50 41.39 -1.50
N SER A 5 -74.26 41.30 -2.56
CA SER A 5 -74.04 40.62 -3.83
C SER A 5 -73.03 41.38 -4.70
N VAL A 6 -72.15 40.66 -5.36
CA VAL A 6 -71.96 40.39 -6.76
C VAL A 6 -71.99 41.45 -7.84
N ILE A 7 -71.10 41.34 -8.79
CA ILE A 7 -71.43 41.41 -10.24
C ILE A 7 -70.23 40.89 -11.02
N SER A 8 -70.50 39.83 -11.83
CA SER A 8 -69.64 39.34 -12.85
C SER A 8 -69.54 40.29 -14.02
N PHE A 9 -68.35 40.48 -14.55
CA PHE A 9 -68.15 41.05 -15.88
C PHE A 9 -67.31 40.03 -16.72
N PHE A 10 -67.99 39.44 -17.72
CA PHE A 10 -67.35 38.72 -18.80
C PHE A 10 -66.81 39.71 -19.81
N ILE A 11 -65.53 39.74 -20.02
CA ILE A 11 -64.90 40.36 -21.20
C ILE A 11 -64.27 39.27 -22.03
N VAL A 12 -64.89 39.02 -23.19
CA VAL A 12 -64.35 38.18 -24.25
C VAL A 12 -63.35 39.00 -25.05
N PHE A 13 -62.07 38.62 -24.99
CA PHE A 13 -61.09 39.17 -25.93
C PHE A 13 -60.71 38.09 -26.94
N TRP A 14 -61.03 38.32 -28.17
CA TRP A 14 -60.49 37.61 -29.35
C TRP A 14 -59.06 38.10 -29.55
N ILE A 15 -58.09 37.19 -29.48
CA ILE A 15 -56.74 37.48 -29.92
C ILE A 15 -56.39 36.52 -31.04
N PHE A 16 -56.00 37.10 -32.13
CA PHE A 16 -55.46 36.45 -33.34
C PHE A 16 -54.25 35.58 -33.00
N ALA A 17 -54.29 34.36 -33.47
CA ALA A 17 -53.09 33.46 -33.46
C ALA A 17 -52.14 33.91 -34.56
N CYS A 18 -51.00 34.46 -34.19
CA CYS A 18 -49.79 34.38 -34.99
C CYS A 18 -49.05 33.11 -34.60
N ASN A 19 -49.00 32.14 -35.47
CA ASN A 19 -48.27 30.90 -35.37
C ASN A 19 -46.81 31.20 -35.73
N ASP A 20 -45.98 31.49 -34.75
CA ASP A 20 -44.54 31.57 -34.90
C ASP A 20 -43.97 30.32 -34.21
N SER A 21 -43.84 29.25 -35.00
CA SER A 21 -43.17 28.01 -34.59
C SER A 21 -41.65 28.26 -34.45
N LYS A 22 -41.25 28.86 -33.33
CA LYS A 22 -39.87 28.75 -32.88
C LYS A 22 -39.73 27.37 -32.31
N GLU A 23 -39.10 26.46 -33.09
CA GLU A 23 -38.49 25.26 -32.53
C GLU A 23 -37.61 25.69 -31.35
N LYS A 24 -38.08 25.37 -30.16
CA LYS A 24 -37.22 25.37 -28.98
C LYS A 24 -36.22 24.23 -29.23
N ILE A 25 -35.01 24.60 -29.66
CA ILE A 25 -33.83 23.74 -29.53
C ILE A 25 -33.70 23.51 -28.04
N TYR A 26 -34.18 22.35 -27.57
CA TYR A 26 -33.81 21.82 -26.29
C TYR A 26 -32.31 21.47 -26.41
N THR A 27 -31.42 22.35 -26.01
CA THR A 27 -30.09 21.95 -25.65
C THR A 27 -30.27 21.01 -24.48
N ASP A 28 -30.11 19.71 -24.77
CA ASP A 28 -29.99 18.67 -23.75
C ASP A 28 -28.80 19.12 -22.88
N ASN A 29 -29.09 19.69 -21.71
CA ASN A 29 -28.07 19.94 -20.72
C ASN A 29 -27.66 18.55 -20.24
N GLU A 30 -26.71 17.89 -20.93
CA GLU A 30 -26.09 16.67 -20.48
C GLU A 30 -25.57 16.94 -19.07
N LYS A 31 -26.24 16.30 -18.12
CA LYS A 31 -25.94 16.48 -16.70
C LYS A 31 -24.54 15.93 -16.45
N VAL A 32 -23.57 16.81 -16.24
CA VAL A 32 -22.18 16.44 -15.92
C VAL A 32 -22.17 15.41 -14.79
N ILE A 33 -21.63 14.25 -15.06
CA ILE A 33 -21.42 13.19 -14.06
C ILE A 33 -20.29 13.63 -13.12
N LYS A 34 -20.49 13.48 -11.83
CA LYS A 34 -19.47 13.74 -10.81
C LYS A 34 -19.16 12.44 -10.09
N LEU A 35 -17.89 12.05 -10.12
CA LEU A 35 -17.36 10.90 -9.39
C LEU A 35 -16.45 11.38 -8.28
N THR A 36 -16.50 10.70 -7.13
CA THR A 36 -15.58 10.93 -6.02
C THR A 36 -14.42 9.94 -6.08
N TYR A 37 -13.21 10.46 -5.92
CA TYR A 37 -11.99 9.67 -5.90
C TYR A 37 -11.24 9.89 -4.59
N TRP A 38 -10.98 8.80 -3.84
CA TRP A 38 -10.13 8.83 -2.66
C TRP A 38 -8.73 8.33 -2.97
N CYS A 39 -7.72 9.14 -2.62
CA CYS A 39 -6.30 8.77 -2.70
C CYS A 39 -5.67 8.64 -1.31
N ALA A 40 -4.47 8.08 -1.22
CA ALA A 40 -3.73 8.07 0.04
C ALA A 40 -3.48 9.49 0.57
N SER A 41 -3.37 9.61 1.89
CA SER A 41 -3.25 10.90 2.58
C SER A 41 -1.81 11.47 2.62
N ASN A 42 -0.80 10.77 2.03
CA ASN A 42 0.56 11.30 2.00
C ASN A 42 0.74 12.39 0.93
N PRO A 43 1.66 13.35 1.15
CA PRO A 43 1.80 14.51 0.28
C PRO A 43 2.13 14.19 -1.19
N GLN A 44 2.92 13.14 -1.46
CA GLN A 44 3.33 12.75 -2.80
C GLN A 44 2.15 12.17 -3.59
N GLU A 45 1.38 11.28 -2.99
CA GLU A 45 0.20 10.71 -3.65
C GLU A 45 -0.92 11.72 -3.81
N ILE A 46 -1.10 12.65 -2.87
CA ILE A 46 -2.02 13.80 -3.05
C ILE A 46 -1.58 14.66 -4.23
N LYS A 47 -0.27 14.93 -4.38
CA LYS A 47 0.26 15.69 -5.53
C LYS A 47 -0.02 14.97 -6.85
N LEU A 48 0.27 13.67 -6.92
CA LEU A 48 -0.02 12.83 -8.08
C LEU A 48 -1.50 12.85 -8.43
N ALA A 49 -2.35 12.58 -7.44
CA ALA A 49 -3.80 12.54 -7.64
C ALA A 49 -4.37 13.88 -8.13
N LYS A 50 -3.90 15.02 -7.57
CA LYS A 50 -4.29 16.36 -8.04
C LYS A 50 -3.92 16.60 -9.50
N GLU A 51 -2.71 16.18 -9.91
CA GLU A 51 -2.26 16.32 -11.29
C GLU A 51 -3.09 15.47 -12.25
N LEU A 52 -3.30 14.19 -11.92
CA LEU A 52 -4.07 13.27 -12.77
C LEU A 52 -5.56 13.69 -12.86
N VAL A 53 -6.18 14.08 -11.75
CA VAL A 53 -7.55 14.59 -11.74
C VAL A 53 -7.66 15.89 -12.53
N GLY A 54 -6.68 16.80 -12.39
CA GLY A 54 -6.64 18.02 -13.19
C GLY A 54 -6.56 17.75 -14.68
N LYS A 55 -5.70 16.79 -15.10
CA LYS A 55 -5.59 16.35 -16.50
C LYS A 55 -6.90 15.73 -17.00
N TRP A 56 -7.50 14.81 -16.24
CA TRP A 56 -8.79 14.22 -16.59
C TRP A 56 -9.87 15.29 -16.74
N ASN A 57 -10.06 16.13 -15.74
CA ASN A 57 -11.09 17.16 -15.73
C ASN A 57 -10.93 18.23 -16.83
N SER A 58 -9.71 18.41 -17.35
CA SER A 58 -9.45 19.34 -18.48
C SER A 58 -9.78 18.75 -19.84
N THR A 59 -9.91 17.41 -19.96
CA THR A 59 -10.10 16.70 -21.22
C THR A 59 -11.45 15.98 -21.33
N HIS A 60 -12.23 15.95 -20.23
CA HIS A 60 -13.56 15.30 -20.18
C HIS A 60 -14.56 16.30 -19.61
N ASP A 61 -15.49 16.76 -20.45
CA ASP A 61 -16.52 17.74 -20.03
C ASP A 61 -17.78 17.07 -19.45
N ASP A 62 -18.01 15.84 -19.79
CA ASP A 62 -19.15 15.01 -19.38
C ASP A 62 -18.96 14.30 -18.03
N VAL A 63 -17.68 14.00 -17.64
CA VAL A 63 -17.34 13.33 -16.38
C VAL A 63 -16.27 14.09 -15.63
N LYS A 64 -16.59 14.63 -14.47
CA LYS A 64 -15.66 15.33 -13.59
C LYS A 64 -15.39 14.54 -12.31
N ILE A 65 -14.15 14.56 -11.87
CA ILE A 65 -13.68 13.87 -10.68
C ILE A 65 -13.51 14.88 -9.53
N ASP A 66 -14.08 14.55 -8.37
CA ASP A 66 -13.87 15.22 -7.10
C ASP A 66 -12.90 14.43 -6.25
N LEU A 67 -11.72 15.01 -6.00
CA LEU A 67 -10.62 14.36 -5.29
C LEU A 67 -10.68 14.62 -3.79
N GLN A 68 -10.59 13.56 -3.01
CA GLN A 68 -10.46 13.64 -1.56
C GLN A 68 -9.36 12.66 -1.08
N PRO A 69 -8.46 13.07 -0.17
CA PRO A 69 -7.61 12.11 0.53
C PRO A 69 -8.45 11.21 1.44
N ILE A 70 -8.05 9.96 1.61
CA ILE A 70 -8.62 9.08 2.63
C ILE A 70 -8.50 9.79 4.00
N PRO A 71 -9.57 9.84 4.81
CA PRO A 71 -9.50 10.44 6.15
C PRO A 71 -8.36 9.86 6.97
N ALA A 72 -7.61 10.73 7.66
CA ALA A 72 -6.48 10.31 8.48
C ALA A 72 -6.95 9.39 9.62
N SER A 73 -6.34 8.20 9.72
CA SER A 73 -6.63 7.19 10.74
C SER A 73 -5.38 6.34 10.96
N GLN A 74 -5.43 5.44 11.94
CA GLN A 74 -4.38 4.44 12.15
C GLN A 74 -4.37 3.36 11.04
N SER A 75 -5.52 3.08 10.42
CA SER A 75 -5.68 2.14 9.33
C SER A 75 -6.68 2.69 8.29
N SER A 76 -6.24 2.81 7.04
CA SER A 76 -7.12 3.15 5.90
C SER A 76 -8.17 2.07 5.65
N GLU A 77 -7.84 0.81 5.92
CA GLU A 77 -8.72 -0.34 5.75
C GLU A 77 -9.94 -0.26 6.67
N GLU A 78 -9.75 0.19 7.92
CA GLU A 78 -10.85 0.40 8.87
C GLU A 78 -11.76 1.56 8.44
N VAL A 79 -11.18 2.63 7.93
CA VAL A 79 -11.95 3.76 7.38
C VAL A 79 -12.82 3.29 6.21
N LEU A 80 -12.24 2.50 5.30
CA LEU A 80 -12.95 1.99 4.12
C LEU A 80 -14.04 0.98 4.52
N LEU A 81 -13.78 0.09 5.45
CA LEU A 81 -14.78 -0.87 5.94
C LEU A 81 -15.95 -0.16 6.61
N ALA A 82 -15.68 0.85 7.44
CA ALA A 82 -16.72 1.69 8.03
C ALA A 82 -17.53 2.46 6.98
N ALA A 83 -16.86 2.98 5.93
CA ALA A 83 -17.53 3.65 4.82
C ALA A 83 -18.42 2.69 4.00
N ILE A 84 -17.99 1.44 3.79
CA ILE A 84 -18.80 0.39 3.14
C ILE A 84 -20.06 0.13 3.97
N ALA A 85 -19.91 -0.11 5.27
CA ALA A 85 -21.03 -0.34 6.17
C ALA A 85 -22.01 0.85 6.23
N GLY A 86 -21.46 2.08 6.22
CA GLY A 86 -22.23 3.33 6.21
C GLY A 86 -22.78 3.73 4.83
N LYS A 87 -22.41 3.04 3.76
CA LYS A 87 -22.72 3.43 2.35
C LYS A 87 -22.25 4.84 1.99
N THR A 88 -21.09 5.23 2.52
CA THR A 88 -20.48 6.56 2.34
C THR A 88 -19.13 6.47 1.62
N THR A 89 -18.89 5.38 0.89
CA THR A 89 -17.66 5.18 0.12
C THR A 89 -17.56 6.19 -1.05
N PRO A 90 -16.35 6.49 -1.52
CA PRO A 90 -16.17 7.15 -2.81
C PRO A 90 -16.63 6.22 -3.95
N ASP A 91 -16.65 6.74 -5.19
CA ASP A 91 -16.84 5.91 -6.37
C ASP A 91 -15.58 5.07 -6.65
N ILE A 92 -14.39 5.65 -6.48
CA ILE A 92 -13.10 5.01 -6.74
C ILE A 92 -12.14 5.29 -5.57
N CYS A 93 -11.35 4.30 -5.20
CA CYS A 93 -10.26 4.48 -4.25
C CYS A 93 -8.97 3.83 -4.77
N SER A 94 -7.85 4.52 -4.58
CA SER A 94 -6.51 3.98 -4.81
C SER A 94 -5.78 3.71 -3.51
N ASN A 95 -4.59 3.09 -3.61
CA ASN A 95 -3.74 2.72 -2.48
C ASN A 95 -4.38 1.70 -1.53
N MET A 96 -5.26 0.85 -2.04
CA MET A 96 -5.92 -0.19 -1.26
C MET A 96 -4.99 -1.37 -1.04
N TRP A 97 -4.93 -1.87 0.19
CA TRP A 97 -4.12 -3.02 0.53
C TRP A 97 -4.83 -4.33 0.14
N PRO A 98 -4.15 -5.27 -0.59
CA PRO A 98 -4.78 -6.51 -1.05
C PRO A 98 -5.36 -7.39 0.05
N GLY A 99 -4.75 -7.37 1.24
CA GLY A 99 -5.17 -8.20 2.37
C GLY A 99 -6.51 -7.83 3.01
N ALA A 100 -7.10 -6.69 2.65
CA ALA A 100 -8.44 -6.30 3.08
C ALA A 100 -9.50 -6.49 1.99
N MET A 101 -9.09 -6.90 0.78
CA MET A 101 -10.00 -6.92 -0.36
C MET A 101 -11.12 -7.95 -0.20
N ASP A 102 -10.81 -9.13 0.33
CA ASP A 102 -11.81 -10.18 0.52
C ASP A 102 -12.90 -9.78 1.53
N ASP A 103 -12.53 -9.04 2.59
CA ASP A 103 -13.51 -8.49 3.55
C ASP A 103 -14.43 -7.48 2.89
N PHE A 104 -13.90 -6.64 1.98
CA PHE A 104 -14.68 -5.67 1.22
C PHE A 104 -15.59 -6.35 0.19
N VAL A 105 -15.14 -7.44 -0.45
CA VAL A 105 -15.93 -8.26 -1.38
C VAL A 105 -17.07 -8.96 -0.63
N LEU A 106 -16.78 -9.62 0.48
CA LEU A 106 -17.77 -10.29 1.33
C LEU A 106 -18.84 -9.34 1.85
N SER A 107 -18.46 -8.09 2.13
CA SER A 107 -19.39 -7.03 2.54
C SER A 107 -20.20 -6.44 1.38
N GLY A 108 -20.03 -6.94 0.15
CA GLY A 108 -20.67 -6.42 -1.05
C GLY A 108 -20.27 -4.99 -1.41
N GLY A 109 -19.10 -4.53 -0.92
CA GLY A 109 -18.63 -3.15 -1.04
C GLY A 109 -18.05 -2.78 -2.40
N LEU A 110 -17.70 -3.75 -3.23
CA LEU A 110 -16.93 -3.53 -4.45
C LEU A 110 -17.68 -3.93 -5.72
N VAL A 111 -17.33 -3.26 -6.82
CA VAL A 111 -17.78 -3.58 -8.17
C VAL A 111 -16.91 -4.70 -8.74
N ARG A 112 -17.54 -5.73 -9.29
CA ARG A 112 -16.86 -6.79 -10.03
C ARG A 112 -16.31 -6.24 -11.35
N LEU A 113 -15.00 -6.24 -11.53
CA LEU A 113 -14.34 -5.61 -12.67
C LEU A 113 -14.41 -6.45 -13.95
N ASP A 114 -14.37 -7.77 -13.85
CA ASP A 114 -14.48 -8.70 -14.98
C ASP A 114 -15.90 -8.74 -15.61
N GLN A 115 -16.84 -7.95 -15.10
CA GLN A 115 -18.09 -7.67 -15.79
C GLN A 115 -17.94 -6.66 -16.95
N PHE A 116 -16.86 -5.86 -16.96
CA PHE A 116 -16.59 -4.93 -18.06
C PHE A 116 -16.01 -5.69 -19.26
N PRO A 117 -16.55 -5.51 -20.47
CA PRO A 117 -16.16 -6.33 -21.63
C PRO A 117 -14.69 -6.25 -22.00
N ASP A 118 -14.04 -5.12 -21.71
CA ASP A 118 -12.64 -4.85 -22.03
C ASP A 118 -11.67 -5.13 -20.86
N PHE A 119 -12.17 -5.60 -19.71
CA PHE A 119 -11.33 -5.78 -18.51
C PHE A 119 -10.20 -6.79 -18.74
N VAL A 120 -10.52 -7.97 -19.25
CA VAL A 120 -9.55 -9.06 -19.39
C VAL A 120 -8.42 -8.66 -20.35
N ASP A 121 -8.77 -8.10 -21.49
CA ASP A 121 -7.80 -7.68 -22.50
C ASP A 121 -6.91 -6.56 -21.93
N TYR A 122 -7.51 -5.51 -21.36
CA TYR A 122 -6.81 -4.39 -20.78
C TYR A 122 -5.83 -4.81 -19.68
N ILE A 123 -6.28 -5.63 -18.73
CA ILE A 123 -5.46 -5.97 -17.56
C ILE A 123 -4.35 -6.97 -17.92
N THR A 124 -4.58 -7.88 -18.88
CA THR A 124 -3.57 -8.85 -19.31
C THR A 124 -2.48 -8.22 -20.18
N GLU A 125 -2.75 -7.11 -20.86
CA GLU A 125 -1.70 -6.31 -21.49
C GLU A 125 -0.77 -5.68 -20.44
N ARG A 126 -1.34 -5.20 -19.33
CA ARG A 126 -0.63 -4.48 -18.27
C ARG A 126 0.14 -5.41 -17.34
N VAL A 127 -0.50 -6.44 -16.81
CA VAL A 127 -0.01 -7.25 -15.68
C VAL A 127 0.45 -8.63 -16.16
N PRO A 128 1.61 -9.14 -15.68
CA PRO A 128 1.98 -10.54 -15.91
C PRO A 128 0.88 -11.49 -15.40
N LYS A 129 0.60 -12.54 -16.19
CA LYS A 129 -0.52 -13.45 -15.92
C LYS A 129 -0.47 -14.09 -14.54
N ASP A 130 0.70 -14.57 -14.14
CA ASP A 130 0.86 -15.25 -12.84
C ASP A 130 0.63 -14.29 -11.67
N LEU A 131 1.05 -13.03 -11.82
CA LEU A 131 0.79 -12.01 -10.82
C LEU A 131 -0.69 -11.60 -10.82
N LEU A 132 -1.32 -11.51 -11.98
CA LEU A 132 -2.74 -11.18 -12.08
C LEU A 132 -3.62 -12.19 -11.34
N GLU A 133 -3.33 -13.49 -11.46
CA GLU A 133 -4.09 -14.53 -10.76
C GLU A 133 -4.02 -14.40 -9.23
N SER A 134 -2.95 -13.84 -8.68
CA SER A 134 -2.84 -13.58 -7.24
C SER A 134 -3.78 -12.48 -6.72
N PHE A 135 -4.41 -11.71 -7.61
CA PHE A 135 -5.42 -10.70 -7.28
C PHE A 135 -6.86 -11.17 -7.52
N ARG A 136 -7.06 -12.44 -7.91
CA ARG A 136 -8.38 -13.04 -8.04
C ARG A 136 -8.94 -13.35 -6.66
N SER A 137 -10.17 -12.90 -6.39
CA SER A 137 -10.87 -13.20 -5.14
C SER A 137 -11.32 -14.67 -5.09
N PRO A 138 -11.60 -15.24 -3.90
CA PRO A 138 -11.99 -16.65 -3.74
C PRO A 138 -13.26 -17.06 -4.50
N ASP A 139 -14.15 -16.11 -4.83
CA ASP A 139 -15.32 -16.33 -5.67
C ASP A 139 -15.02 -16.46 -7.17
N GLY A 140 -13.73 -16.37 -7.56
CA GLY A 140 -13.26 -16.49 -8.93
C GLY A 140 -13.29 -15.19 -9.74
N HIS A 141 -13.69 -14.08 -9.17
CA HIS A 141 -13.83 -12.79 -9.83
C HIS A 141 -12.72 -11.79 -9.50
N PHE A 142 -12.64 -10.69 -10.27
CA PHE A 142 -11.71 -9.59 -10.04
C PHE A 142 -12.46 -8.35 -9.54
N TYR A 143 -11.96 -7.76 -8.43
CA TYR A 143 -12.53 -6.56 -7.81
C TYR A 143 -11.51 -5.42 -7.66
N GLN A 144 -10.27 -5.66 -8.07
CA GLN A 144 -9.16 -4.75 -7.87
C GLN A 144 -8.27 -4.70 -9.11
N ILE A 145 -7.70 -3.53 -9.36
CA ILE A 145 -6.71 -3.31 -10.41
C ILE A 145 -5.33 -3.30 -9.73
N PRO A 146 -4.42 -4.24 -10.03
CA PRO A 146 -3.04 -4.15 -9.56
C PRO A 146 -2.40 -2.85 -10.03
N TRP A 147 -2.03 -1.99 -9.08
CA TRP A 147 -1.53 -0.66 -9.41
C TRP A 147 -0.02 -0.55 -9.27
N LYS A 148 0.50 -0.76 -8.06
CA LYS A 148 1.91 -0.61 -7.74
C LYS A 148 2.40 -1.69 -6.78
N THR A 149 3.69 -2.02 -6.87
CA THR A 149 4.41 -2.85 -5.93
C THR A 149 5.54 -2.04 -5.31
N ASN A 150 5.77 -2.22 -4.02
CA ASN A 150 6.79 -1.52 -3.28
C ASN A 150 7.66 -2.54 -2.55
N PRO A 151 8.66 -3.13 -3.22
CA PRO A 151 9.56 -4.08 -2.57
C PRO A 151 10.15 -3.48 -1.31
N LEU A 152 10.08 -4.17 -0.19
CA LEU A 152 10.76 -3.72 1.03
C LEU A 152 12.24 -4.12 0.96
N MET A 153 13.09 -3.16 1.17
CA MET A 153 14.54 -3.29 1.23
C MET A 153 15.08 -2.49 2.40
N ILE A 154 16.38 -2.56 2.64
CA ILE A 154 17.04 -1.77 3.67
C ILE A 154 17.75 -0.59 3.02
N ILE A 155 17.32 0.62 3.39
CA ILE A 155 18.06 1.85 3.13
C ILE A 155 19.10 2.06 4.25
N TYR A 156 20.31 2.49 3.92
CA TYR A 156 21.38 2.67 4.89
C TYR A 156 22.19 3.94 4.67
N ASN A 157 22.72 4.50 5.74
CA ASN A 157 23.64 5.64 5.73
C ASN A 157 25.04 5.14 5.38
N VAL A 158 25.55 5.51 4.21
CA VAL A 158 26.86 5.06 3.68
C VAL A 158 28.00 5.53 4.56
N LYS A 159 27.93 6.77 5.09
CA LYS A 159 28.95 7.34 5.97
C LYS A 159 29.08 6.52 7.27
N MET A 160 27.96 6.20 7.93
CA MET A 160 27.96 5.42 9.18
C MET A 160 28.54 4.00 8.98
N PHE A 161 28.22 3.34 7.85
CA PHE A 161 28.78 2.04 7.50
C PHE A 161 30.28 2.12 7.29
N ARG A 162 30.74 3.10 6.53
CA ARG A 162 32.19 3.34 6.27
C ARG A 162 32.96 3.65 7.57
N GLU A 163 32.44 4.53 8.42
CA GLU A 163 33.06 4.88 9.71
C GLU A 163 33.09 3.73 10.72
N ALA A 164 32.20 2.76 10.59
CA ALA A 164 32.19 1.54 11.38
C ALA A 164 33.05 0.41 10.79
N GLY A 165 33.71 0.61 9.63
CA GLY A 165 34.47 -0.41 8.93
C GLY A 165 33.59 -1.56 8.41
N VAL A 166 32.38 -1.22 7.92
CA VAL A 166 31.47 -2.16 7.27
C VAL A 166 31.53 -1.90 5.77
N ASP A 167 32.48 -2.53 5.11
CA ASP A 167 32.79 -2.27 3.68
C ASP A 167 31.79 -2.96 2.73
N GLN A 168 31.09 -3.97 3.18
CA GLN A 168 30.09 -4.71 2.40
C GLN A 168 28.74 -4.68 3.11
N THR A 169 27.67 -4.50 2.35
CA THR A 169 26.32 -4.61 2.90
C THR A 169 26.03 -6.04 3.34
N PRO A 170 25.45 -6.26 4.53
CA PRO A 170 25.20 -7.59 5.07
C PRO A 170 24.19 -8.37 4.23
N LYS A 171 24.50 -9.63 3.93
CA LYS A 171 23.65 -10.55 3.18
C LYS A 171 23.02 -11.62 4.06
N THR A 172 23.67 -11.93 5.18
CA THR A 172 23.22 -12.97 6.12
C THR A 172 22.89 -12.37 7.48
N TYR A 173 22.22 -13.14 8.33
CA TYR A 173 21.87 -12.73 9.69
C TYR A 173 23.12 -12.49 10.55
N SER A 174 24.14 -13.33 10.44
CA SER A 174 25.40 -13.13 11.16
C SER A 174 26.10 -11.84 10.71
N GLU A 175 26.18 -11.58 9.42
CA GLU A 175 26.75 -10.33 8.89
C GLU A 175 25.93 -9.11 9.34
N PHE A 176 24.60 -9.24 9.39
CA PHE A 176 23.69 -8.17 9.82
C PHE A 176 23.87 -7.81 11.30
N LEU A 177 24.00 -8.83 12.17
CA LEU A 177 24.28 -8.64 13.60
C LEU A 177 25.69 -8.08 13.84
N GLU A 178 26.69 -8.52 13.07
CA GLU A 178 28.06 -7.98 13.19
C GLU A 178 28.12 -6.51 12.75
N ALA A 179 27.42 -6.14 11.65
CA ALA A 179 27.29 -4.75 11.26
C ALA A 179 26.57 -3.93 12.34
N ALA A 180 25.50 -4.46 12.92
CA ALA A 180 24.73 -3.81 13.98
C ALA A 180 25.61 -3.53 15.20
N LYS A 181 26.43 -4.51 15.60
CA LYS A 181 27.39 -4.37 16.71
C LYS A 181 28.44 -3.30 16.47
N LYS A 182 28.98 -3.21 15.24
CA LYS A 182 30.01 -2.19 14.91
C LYS A 182 29.45 -0.78 14.83
N ILE A 183 28.19 -0.65 14.39
CA ILE A 183 27.57 0.65 14.11
C ILE A 183 26.90 1.24 15.34
N THR A 184 26.31 0.42 16.21
CA THR A 184 25.64 0.91 17.43
C THR A 184 26.67 1.47 18.43
N LYS A 185 26.56 2.75 18.79
CA LYS A 185 27.57 3.45 19.59
C LYS A 185 26.96 4.43 20.60
N ASP A 186 27.60 4.49 21.76
CA ASP A 186 27.63 5.61 22.65
C ASP A 186 28.80 6.52 22.18
N ILE A 187 28.48 7.70 21.65
CA ILE A 187 29.48 8.58 21.01
C ILE A 187 30.15 9.48 22.01
N ASP A 188 29.44 9.96 23.00
CA ASP A 188 29.95 10.89 24.00
C ASP A 188 30.44 10.22 25.32
N GLY A 189 30.19 8.91 25.47
CA GLY A 189 30.67 8.11 26.60
C GLY A 189 29.84 8.27 27.87
N ASP A 190 28.61 8.75 27.78
CA ASP A 190 27.74 8.98 28.94
C ASP A 190 26.98 7.70 29.38
N GLY A 191 27.16 6.59 28.66
CA GLY A 191 26.52 5.29 28.89
C GLY A 191 25.18 5.12 28.18
N MET A 192 24.76 6.10 27.40
CA MET A 192 23.58 6.03 26.57
C MET A 192 23.98 5.85 25.10
N ILE A 193 23.16 5.13 24.34
CA ILE A 193 23.39 4.96 22.88
C ILE A 193 22.87 6.20 22.16
N ASP A 194 23.75 6.84 21.37
CA ASP A 194 23.43 7.97 20.50
C ASP A 194 23.11 7.55 19.08
N GLN A 195 23.75 6.48 18.63
CA GLN A 195 23.66 5.96 17.27
C GLN A 195 23.23 4.50 17.30
N TRP A 196 22.07 4.21 16.72
CA TRP A 196 21.54 2.85 16.58
C TRP A 196 21.73 2.31 15.17
N PHE A 197 21.85 1.00 15.08
CA PHE A 197 21.87 0.33 13.79
C PHE A 197 20.54 0.49 13.03
N GLY A 198 19.40 0.39 13.70
CA GLY A 198 18.10 0.57 13.11
C GLY A 198 17.00 0.81 14.14
N TYR A 199 15.77 0.90 13.67
CA TYR A 199 14.61 1.16 14.51
C TYR A 199 13.35 0.55 13.90
N ARG A 200 12.49 0.03 14.78
CA ARG A 200 11.09 -0.28 14.46
C ARG A 200 10.20 0.28 15.56
N SER A 201 9.01 0.77 15.17
CA SER A 201 8.03 1.22 16.15
C SER A 201 7.57 0.07 17.04
N LEU A 202 7.51 0.31 18.33
CA LEU A 202 7.08 -0.66 19.35
C LEU A 202 5.56 -0.73 19.47
N LYS A 203 4.82 0.12 18.76
CA LYS A 203 3.36 0.12 18.80
C LYS A 203 2.83 -1.23 18.35
N PRO A 204 1.95 -1.89 19.11
CA PRO A 204 1.39 -3.20 18.76
C PRO A 204 0.31 -3.07 17.68
N ILE A 205 0.69 -2.51 16.52
CA ILE A 205 -0.21 -2.33 15.38
C ILE A 205 0.10 -3.43 14.37
N TRP A 206 -0.90 -4.17 13.93
CA TRP A 206 -0.79 -5.32 13.05
C TRP A 206 0.10 -5.09 11.81
N TRP A 207 -0.03 -3.96 11.13
CA TRP A 207 0.72 -3.67 9.91
C TRP A 207 2.22 -3.44 10.14
N GLN A 208 2.68 -3.14 11.37
CA GLN A 208 4.12 -3.06 11.67
C GLN A 208 4.82 -4.38 11.37
N ARG A 209 4.13 -5.51 11.59
CA ARG A 209 4.68 -6.85 11.33
C ARG A 209 4.90 -7.14 9.85
N LEU A 210 4.27 -6.40 8.95
CA LEU A 210 4.57 -6.51 7.52
C LEU A 210 5.97 -6.00 7.19
N PHE A 211 6.46 -4.98 7.93
CA PHE A 211 7.72 -4.29 7.68
C PHE A 211 8.93 -4.88 8.43
N ASP A 212 8.71 -5.81 9.32
CA ASP A 212 9.78 -6.54 10.02
C ASP A 212 9.59 -8.05 9.88
N TYR A 213 8.80 -8.68 10.74
CA TYR A 213 8.62 -10.13 10.74
C TYR A 213 8.28 -10.69 9.36
N TYR A 214 7.24 -10.20 8.70
CA TYR A 214 6.75 -10.79 7.45
C TYR A 214 7.74 -10.62 6.29
N THR A 215 8.35 -9.44 6.18
CA THR A 215 9.39 -9.16 5.20
C THR A 215 10.58 -10.12 5.34
N PHE A 216 11.08 -10.30 6.56
CA PHE A 216 12.18 -11.23 6.85
C PHE A 216 11.77 -12.69 6.74
N TYR A 217 10.53 -13.04 7.08
CA TYR A 217 10.00 -14.39 6.92
C TYR A 217 9.93 -14.79 5.44
N ILE A 218 9.41 -13.91 4.58
CA ILE A 218 9.40 -14.15 3.13
C ILE A 218 10.82 -14.40 2.60
N ALA A 219 11.80 -13.60 3.02
CA ALA A 219 13.20 -13.79 2.64
C ALA A 219 13.75 -15.13 3.14
N ALA A 220 13.58 -15.45 4.42
CA ALA A 220 14.08 -16.65 5.06
C ALA A 220 13.42 -17.96 4.57
N SER A 221 12.15 -17.87 4.16
CA SER A 221 11.36 -19.04 3.73
C SER A 221 11.45 -19.35 2.23
N GLY A 222 12.21 -18.55 1.46
CA GLY A 222 12.27 -18.70 0.01
C GLY A 222 10.99 -18.26 -0.69
N GLY A 223 10.35 -17.21 -0.19
CA GLY A 223 9.17 -16.62 -0.79
C GLY A 223 7.84 -17.27 -0.38
N LYS A 224 7.80 -18.05 0.69
CA LYS A 224 6.52 -18.55 1.24
C LYS A 224 5.79 -17.46 1.99
N THR A 225 4.47 -17.44 1.85
CA THR A 225 3.56 -16.61 2.63
C THR A 225 3.14 -17.34 3.92
N LEU A 226 2.20 -16.80 4.71
CA LEU A 226 1.81 -17.41 6.00
C LEU A 226 0.95 -18.66 5.82
N PHE A 227 0.25 -18.76 4.66
CA PHE A 227 -0.70 -19.83 4.37
C PHE A 227 -0.40 -20.49 3.03
N LYS A 228 -0.85 -21.73 2.90
CA LYS A 228 -0.96 -22.45 1.64
C LYS A 228 -2.28 -23.22 1.64
N ASP A 229 -3.13 -22.98 0.64
CA ASP A 229 -4.45 -23.60 0.53
C ASP A 229 -5.28 -23.46 1.83
N SER A 230 -5.20 -22.29 2.48
CA SER A 230 -5.76 -21.97 3.79
C SER A 230 -5.19 -22.76 4.98
N GLU A 231 -4.11 -23.50 4.79
CA GLU A 231 -3.37 -24.16 5.86
C GLU A 231 -2.25 -23.25 6.36
N ILE A 232 -2.09 -23.17 7.67
CA ILE A 232 -1.02 -22.42 8.31
C ILE A 232 0.33 -23.08 8.02
N ILE A 233 1.25 -22.36 7.40
CA ILE A 233 2.60 -22.87 7.09
C ILE A 233 3.72 -22.07 7.73
N PHE A 234 3.43 -21.01 8.46
CA PHE A 234 4.46 -20.18 9.10
C PHE A 234 4.96 -20.73 10.46
N ASP A 235 4.33 -21.76 11.03
CA ASP A 235 4.90 -22.51 12.17
C ASP A 235 6.05 -23.39 11.69
N ASN A 236 7.18 -22.76 11.42
CA ASN A 236 8.34 -23.40 10.80
C ASN A 236 9.67 -22.76 11.22
N GLU A 237 10.77 -23.38 10.84
CA GLU A 237 12.13 -22.94 11.18
C GLU A 237 12.45 -21.51 10.68
N ALA A 238 11.94 -21.11 9.51
CA ALA A 238 12.18 -19.75 8.99
C ALA A 238 11.59 -18.69 9.91
N SER A 239 10.34 -18.87 10.40
CA SER A 239 9.74 -17.98 11.40
C SER A 239 10.56 -17.94 12.70
N VAL A 240 11.00 -19.08 13.19
CA VAL A 240 11.83 -19.18 14.40
C VAL A 240 13.12 -18.38 14.22
N LYS A 241 13.83 -18.55 13.09
CA LYS A 241 15.06 -17.79 12.78
C LYS A 241 14.82 -16.28 12.76
N VAL A 242 13.68 -15.83 12.22
CA VAL A 242 13.32 -14.38 12.21
C VAL A 242 13.05 -13.86 13.61
N PHE A 243 12.24 -14.57 14.41
CA PHE A 243 11.96 -14.16 15.79
C PHE A 243 13.25 -14.08 16.61
N LYS A 244 14.17 -15.06 16.42
CA LYS A 244 15.46 -15.09 17.09
C LYS A 244 16.36 -13.93 16.64
N LEU A 245 16.42 -13.62 15.34
CA LEU A 245 17.18 -12.48 14.84
C LEU A 245 16.77 -11.18 15.55
N PHE A 246 15.46 -10.89 15.61
CA PHE A 246 14.98 -9.68 16.25
C PHE A 246 15.13 -9.72 17.77
N GLN A 247 15.03 -10.90 18.40
CA GLN A 247 15.37 -11.07 19.82
C GLN A 247 16.84 -10.71 20.10
N ASP A 248 17.75 -11.18 19.25
CA ASP A 248 19.18 -10.85 19.38
C ASP A 248 19.45 -9.36 19.14
N ILE A 249 18.75 -8.73 18.17
CA ILE A 249 18.83 -7.29 17.88
C ILE A 249 18.43 -6.45 19.09
N TYR A 250 17.29 -6.74 19.71
CA TYR A 250 16.81 -5.98 20.88
C TYR A 250 17.60 -6.29 22.16
N ALA A 251 17.95 -7.56 22.38
CA ALA A 251 18.73 -7.98 23.54
C ALA A 251 20.11 -7.33 23.61
N ASN A 252 20.72 -7.06 22.45
CA ASN A 252 22.02 -6.38 22.34
C ASN A 252 21.91 -4.85 22.23
N GLY A 253 20.71 -4.29 22.26
CA GLY A 253 20.48 -2.84 22.15
C GLY A 253 20.78 -2.24 20.78
N TYR A 254 20.78 -3.03 19.72
CA TYR A 254 21.03 -2.53 18.35
C TYR A 254 19.84 -1.75 17.79
N PHE A 255 18.63 -2.08 18.25
CA PHE A 255 17.43 -1.27 18.08
C PHE A 255 16.97 -0.78 19.46
N PRO A 256 16.53 0.49 19.57
CA PRO A 256 16.04 1.02 20.84
C PRO A 256 14.67 0.41 21.20
N ILE A 257 14.44 0.31 22.52
CA ILE A 257 13.15 -0.10 23.10
C ILE A 257 12.30 1.12 23.51
N THR A 258 12.49 2.25 22.84
CA THR A 258 11.76 3.51 23.07
C THR A 258 11.21 4.03 21.74
N GLU A 259 10.08 4.72 21.77
CA GLU A 259 9.54 5.38 20.57
C GLU A 259 10.33 6.65 20.27
N PHE A 260 10.77 6.78 19.02
CA PHE A 260 11.42 7.98 18.52
C PHE A 260 10.43 8.99 17.93
N GLN A 261 10.78 10.26 18.03
CA GLN A 261 10.08 11.34 17.36
C GLN A 261 10.89 11.84 16.16
N GLY A 262 10.19 12.19 15.09
CA GLY A 262 10.79 12.70 13.86
C GLY A 262 11.53 11.66 13.03
N ASP A 263 12.24 12.12 12.00
CA ASP A 263 13.03 11.24 11.12
C ASP A 263 14.47 11.11 11.63
N ASN A 264 14.73 10.01 12.32
CA ASN A 264 16.03 9.73 12.91
C ASN A 264 17.04 9.16 11.91
N PHE A 265 16.61 8.71 10.72
CA PHE A 265 17.51 8.28 9.65
C PHE A 265 18.18 9.49 9.00
N ILE A 266 17.41 10.50 8.59
CA ILE A 266 17.97 11.76 8.05
C ILE A 266 18.75 12.55 9.12
N ALA A 267 18.33 12.45 10.38
CA ALA A 267 19.05 13.05 11.50
C ALA A 267 20.35 12.30 11.89
N GLU A 268 20.77 11.32 11.14
CA GLU A 268 21.98 10.49 11.35
C GLU A 268 22.04 9.80 12.72
N ARG A 269 20.89 9.49 13.34
CA ARG A 269 20.80 8.68 14.56
C ARG A 269 20.59 7.20 14.28
N LEU A 270 20.11 6.88 13.08
CA LEU A 270 19.88 5.52 12.60
C LEU A 270 20.71 5.24 11.36
N ALA A 271 21.43 4.13 11.38
CA ALA A 271 22.23 3.70 10.23
C ALA A 271 21.40 3.00 9.17
N THR A 272 20.27 2.37 9.53
CA THR A 272 19.41 1.64 8.62
C THR A 272 17.94 1.91 8.86
N ASN A 273 17.13 1.73 7.79
CA ASN A 273 15.68 1.69 7.89
C ASN A 273 15.12 0.67 6.90
N ILE A 274 14.17 -0.16 7.32
CA ILE A 274 13.46 -1.11 6.47
C ILE A 274 12.29 -0.36 5.84
N THR A 275 12.33 -0.19 4.52
CA THR A 275 11.36 0.67 3.82
C THR A 275 11.21 0.28 2.35
N GLY A 276 10.24 0.90 1.69
CA GLY A 276 10.02 0.76 0.25
C GLY A 276 10.48 1.98 -0.55
N PRO A 277 10.31 1.96 -1.89
CA PRO A 277 10.81 3.00 -2.80
C PRO A 277 10.22 4.40 -2.54
N TRP A 278 9.02 4.50 -1.94
CA TRP A 278 8.40 5.79 -1.56
C TRP A 278 9.29 6.65 -0.67
N ASN A 279 10.19 6.02 0.11
CA ASN A 279 11.06 6.74 1.03
C ASN A 279 12.16 7.52 0.30
N ILE A 280 12.50 7.13 -0.94
CA ILE A 280 13.51 7.86 -1.74
C ILE A 280 13.08 9.30 -1.97
N ALA A 281 11.85 9.52 -2.44
CA ALA A 281 11.34 10.87 -2.67
C ALA A 281 11.35 11.73 -1.40
N TYR A 282 11.09 11.11 -0.25
CA TYR A 282 11.15 11.78 1.05
C TYR A 282 12.59 12.12 1.45
N VAL A 283 13.51 11.15 1.38
CA VAL A 283 14.91 11.35 1.74
C VAL A 283 15.56 12.40 0.83
N GLU A 284 15.36 12.32 -0.48
CA GLU A 284 15.92 13.29 -1.44
C GLU A 284 15.42 14.73 -1.18
N LYS A 285 14.20 14.87 -0.66
CA LYS A 285 13.61 16.18 -0.33
C LYS A 285 14.21 16.81 0.94
N PHE A 286 14.55 16.00 1.94
CA PHE A 286 14.86 16.49 3.29
C PHE A 286 16.30 16.25 3.73
N LYS A 287 17.08 15.45 3.00
CA LYS A 287 18.48 15.19 3.31
C LYS A 287 19.34 16.44 3.12
N SER A 288 20.41 16.55 3.87
CA SER A 288 21.49 17.50 3.60
C SER A 288 22.28 17.10 2.34
N SER A 289 23.07 18.02 1.80
CA SER A 289 23.86 17.78 0.58
C SER A 289 24.96 16.73 0.76
N ASP A 290 25.45 16.54 1.96
CA ASP A 290 26.50 15.60 2.36
C ASP A 290 25.96 14.26 2.86
N PHE A 291 24.63 14.11 2.99
CA PHE A 291 24.01 12.87 3.40
C PHE A 291 24.01 11.85 2.24
N GLU A 292 24.82 10.81 2.41
CA GLU A 292 24.95 9.71 1.46
C GLU A 292 24.19 8.48 1.96
N TYR A 293 23.33 7.93 1.09
CA TYR A 293 22.60 6.68 1.38
C TYR A 293 22.57 5.77 0.17
N ASP A 294 22.42 4.48 0.43
CA ASP A 294 22.18 3.47 -0.58
C ASP A 294 21.25 2.37 -0.06
N ILE A 295 21.02 1.31 -0.83
CA ILE A 295 19.97 0.32 -0.60
C ILE A 295 20.56 -1.08 -0.80
N PHE A 296 20.17 -2.03 0.06
CA PHE A 296 20.47 -3.44 -0.10
C PHE A 296 19.27 -4.34 0.22
N PRO A 297 19.23 -5.59 -0.33
CA PRO A 297 18.16 -6.54 -0.07
C PRO A 297 18.09 -6.95 1.41
N ILE A 298 16.95 -7.54 1.80
CA ILE A 298 16.77 -8.11 3.14
C ILE A 298 17.80 -9.25 3.34
N PRO A 299 18.55 -9.27 4.46
CA PRO A 299 19.44 -10.38 4.78
C PRO A 299 18.65 -11.65 5.07
N VAL A 300 19.28 -12.78 4.83
CA VAL A 300 18.70 -14.13 4.98
C VAL A 300 19.46 -14.94 6.02
N PRO A 301 18.89 -16.06 6.54
CA PRO A 301 19.65 -16.99 7.39
C PRO A 301 20.96 -17.45 6.73
N ASP A 302 22.00 -17.70 7.54
CA ASP A 302 23.35 -18.03 7.05
C ASP A 302 23.40 -19.33 6.22
N ASP A 303 22.47 -20.24 6.45
CA ASP A 303 22.31 -21.50 5.71
C ASP A 303 21.37 -21.41 4.51
N TYR A 304 20.83 -20.22 4.20
CA TYR A 304 19.95 -20.03 3.05
C TYR A 304 20.75 -19.79 1.76
N SER A 305 20.37 -20.52 0.72
CA SER A 305 20.95 -20.38 -0.63
C SER A 305 19.83 -20.33 -1.67
N GLY A 306 19.38 -19.17 -2.04
CA GLY A 306 18.31 -19.01 -3.04
C GLY A 306 18.07 -17.55 -3.38
N PRO A 307 17.10 -17.26 -4.27
CA PRO A 307 16.69 -15.90 -4.54
C PRO A 307 16.15 -15.22 -3.29
N VAL A 308 16.57 -13.99 -3.04
CA VAL A 308 16.09 -13.23 -1.88
C VAL A 308 14.75 -12.61 -2.21
N TYR A 309 13.70 -13.19 -1.67
CA TYR A 309 12.34 -12.64 -1.78
C TYR A 309 12.08 -11.58 -0.70
N THR A 310 11.10 -10.72 -0.95
CA THR A 310 10.68 -9.72 0.02
C THR A 310 9.18 -9.44 -0.05
N TYR A 311 8.62 -8.80 0.97
CA TYR A 311 7.27 -8.28 0.92
C TYR A 311 7.15 -7.14 -0.09
N GLY A 312 6.15 -7.20 -0.97
CA GLY A 312 5.99 -6.26 -2.08
C GLY A 312 5.13 -5.04 -1.75
N ASP A 313 4.50 -4.96 -0.60
CA ASP A 313 3.54 -3.94 -0.20
C ASP A 313 2.68 -3.44 -1.38
N HIS A 314 2.02 -4.38 -2.05
CA HIS A 314 1.17 -4.09 -3.19
C HIS A 314 0.04 -3.14 -2.80
N LYS A 315 -0.29 -2.23 -3.70
CA LYS A 315 -1.46 -1.35 -3.55
C LYS A 315 -2.25 -1.36 -4.84
N ASN A 316 -3.56 -1.35 -4.70
CA ASN A 316 -4.52 -1.54 -5.77
C ASN A 316 -5.48 -0.38 -5.88
N ILE A 317 -6.24 -0.37 -6.97
CA ILE A 317 -7.37 0.53 -7.19
C ILE A 317 -8.64 -0.31 -7.24
N ALA A 318 -9.71 0.17 -6.60
CA ALA A 318 -11.02 -0.47 -6.67
C ALA A 318 -12.13 0.54 -6.91
N ILE A 319 -13.25 0.04 -7.43
CA ILE A 319 -14.49 0.78 -7.65
C ILE A 319 -15.52 0.28 -6.62
N PHE A 320 -16.18 1.19 -5.91
CA PHE A 320 -17.13 0.83 -4.88
C PHE A 320 -18.54 0.63 -5.44
N SER A 321 -19.26 -0.35 -4.87
CA SER A 321 -20.61 -0.72 -5.31
C SER A 321 -21.66 0.37 -5.10
N THR A 322 -21.39 1.39 -4.31
CA THR A 322 -22.25 2.57 -4.11
C THR A 322 -22.27 3.50 -5.31
N THR A 323 -21.32 3.38 -6.24
CA THR A 323 -21.29 4.22 -7.46
C THR A 323 -22.55 4.01 -8.31
N LYS A 324 -23.05 5.12 -8.83
CA LYS A 324 -24.16 5.11 -9.82
C LYS A 324 -23.65 5.05 -11.26
N PHE A 325 -22.34 5.22 -11.46
CA PHE A 325 -21.70 5.39 -12.76
C PHE A 325 -20.49 4.44 -12.91
N PRO A 326 -20.68 3.11 -12.83
CA PRO A 326 -19.58 2.15 -12.82
C PRO A 326 -18.77 2.12 -14.12
N LYS A 327 -19.34 2.48 -15.26
CA LYS A 327 -18.62 2.56 -16.55
C LYS A 327 -17.68 3.74 -16.60
N GLU A 328 -18.12 4.89 -16.13
CA GLU A 328 -17.33 6.12 -16.05
C GLU A 328 -16.23 5.97 -14.99
N ALA A 329 -16.53 5.32 -13.86
CA ALA A 329 -15.56 4.97 -12.86
C ALA A 329 -14.48 4.02 -13.40
N TRP A 330 -14.86 3.03 -14.21
CA TRP A 330 -13.94 2.14 -14.91
C TRP A 330 -13.05 2.90 -15.91
N ALA A 331 -13.62 3.83 -16.67
CA ALA A 331 -12.86 4.66 -17.60
C ALA A 331 -11.79 5.49 -16.86
N PHE A 332 -12.16 6.12 -15.74
CA PHE A 332 -11.19 6.86 -14.92
C PHE A 332 -10.15 5.94 -14.25
N ALA A 333 -10.55 4.78 -13.76
CA ALA A 333 -9.62 3.80 -13.19
C ALA A 333 -8.57 3.34 -14.22
N LYS A 334 -8.96 3.10 -15.49
CA LYS A 334 -8.01 2.81 -16.58
C LYS A 334 -7.04 3.98 -16.82
N PHE A 335 -7.52 5.22 -16.77
CA PHE A 335 -6.67 6.41 -16.90
C PHE A 335 -5.63 6.49 -15.76
N LEU A 336 -6.02 6.20 -14.53
CA LEU A 336 -5.10 6.20 -13.38
C LEU A 336 -3.93 5.21 -13.52
N VAL A 337 -4.09 4.15 -14.32
CA VAL A 337 -3.07 3.12 -14.55
C VAL A 337 -2.56 3.10 -16.01
N SER A 338 -2.77 4.19 -16.76
CA SER A 338 -2.21 4.36 -18.11
C SER A 338 -0.67 4.42 -18.05
N PRO A 339 0.05 4.17 -19.16
CA PRO A 339 1.51 4.29 -19.19
C PRO A 339 2.00 5.63 -18.71
N GLU A 340 1.36 6.72 -19.12
CA GLU A 340 1.74 8.10 -18.75
C GLU A 340 1.47 8.36 -17.25
N SER A 341 0.36 7.84 -16.71
CA SER A 341 0.07 7.95 -15.27
C SER A 341 1.05 7.13 -14.44
N ASP A 342 1.51 5.99 -14.93
CA ASP A 342 2.55 5.18 -14.30
C ASP A 342 3.91 5.90 -14.30
N LEU A 343 4.27 6.62 -15.38
CA LEU A 343 5.47 7.45 -15.39
C LEU A 343 5.37 8.56 -14.33
N ARG A 344 4.21 9.21 -14.21
CA ARG A 344 4.00 10.22 -13.16
C ARG A 344 4.06 9.63 -11.75
N LEU A 345 3.59 8.38 -11.54
CA LEU A 345 3.75 7.66 -10.28
C LEU A 345 5.23 7.46 -9.92
N LEU A 346 6.05 7.06 -10.88
CA LEU A 346 7.52 6.96 -10.70
C LEU A 346 8.13 8.30 -10.33
N GLU A 347 7.85 9.35 -11.10
CA GLU A 347 8.47 10.67 -10.96
C GLU A 347 8.07 11.39 -9.66
N ILE A 348 6.82 11.30 -9.26
CA ILE A 348 6.30 12.03 -8.08
C ILE A 348 6.44 11.23 -6.80
N CYS A 349 6.19 9.91 -6.88
CA CYS A 349 6.08 9.06 -5.70
C CYS A 349 7.26 8.10 -5.55
N SER A 350 8.12 7.95 -6.55
CA SER A 350 9.20 6.95 -6.60
C SER A 350 8.70 5.51 -6.38
N GLN A 351 7.44 5.21 -6.72
CA GLN A 351 6.83 3.90 -6.51
C GLN A 351 6.74 3.12 -7.82
N ILE A 352 6.85 1.79 -7.74
CA ILE A 352 7.02 0.90 -8.89
C ILE A 352 5.65 0.46 -9.43
N PRO A 353 5.22 0.89 -10.63
CA PRO A 353 3.98 0.40 -11.22
C PRO A 353 4.03 -1.11 -11.47
N ILE A 354 2.91 -1.80 -11.25
CA ILE A 354 2.74 -3.18 -11.69
C ILE A 354 2.43 -3.16 -13.19
N ARG A 355 3.47 -3.31 -14.00
CA ARG A 355 3.40 -3.26 -15.46
C ARG A 355 4.40 -4.21 -16.09
N LYS A 356 3.99 -4.88 -17.16
CA LYS A 356 4.90 -5.63 -18.04
C LYS A 356 5.92 -4.69 -18.66
N ASN A 357 7.12 -5.18 -18.88
CA ASN A 357 8.17 -4.49 -19.62
C ASN A 357 8.58 -3.11 -19.05
N LEU A 358 8.29 -2.84 -17.76
CA LEU A 358 8.55 -1.54 -17.15
C LEU A 358 10.02 -1.07 -17.33
N SER A 359 10.99 -1.99 -17.23
CA SER A 359 12.43 -1.69 -17.35
C SER A 359 12.94 -1.62 -18.78
N THR A 360 12.14 -2.04 -19.76
CA THR A 360 12.56 -2.12 -21.19
C THR A 360 11.76 -1.20 -22.10
N ASP A 361 10.66 -0.65 -21.62
CA ASP A 361 9.84 0.29 -22.36
C ASP A 361 10.52 1.66 -22.40
N SER A 362 10.64 2.23 -23.61
CA SER A 362 11.31 3.50 -23.86
C SER A 362 10.73 4.68 -23.09
N LEU A 363 9.44 4.63 -22.74
CA LEU A 363 8.77 5.67 -21.96
C LEU A 363 9.41 5.87 -20.58
N TYR A 364 9.98 4.82 -19.97
CA TYR A 364 10.54 4.86 -18.61
C TYR A 364 12.08 4.91 -18.58
N THR A 365 12.75 4.76 -19.74
CA THR A 365 14.22 4.64 -19.81
C THR A 365 14.94 5.84 -19.22
N GLU A 366 14.51 7.07 -19.54
CA GLU A 366 15.12 8.28 -19.03
C GLU A 366 15.00 8.37 -17.50
N TYR A 367 13.83 8.03 -16.95
CA TYR A 367 13.62 8.02 -15.52
C TYR A 367 14.56 7.04 -14.80
N PHE A 368 14.65 5.80 -15.25
CA PHE A 368 15.51 4.79 -14.60
C PHE A 368 17.00 5.12 -14.76
N THR A 369 17.41 5.72 -15.88
CA THR A 369 18.80 6.15 -16.08
C THR A 369 19.20 7.24 -15.08
N SER A 370 18.30 8.17 -14.78
CA SER A 370 18.56 9.27 -13.84
C SER A 370 18.32 8.90 -12.36
N HIS A 371 17.70 7.74 -12.08
CA HIS A 371 17.33 7.33 -10.71
C HIS A 371 17.85 5.93 -10.33
N PRO A 372 19.21 5.76 -10.22
CA PRO A 372 19.82 4.43 -10.04
C PRO A 372 19.39 3.70 -8.75
N LYS A 373 18.97 4.44 -7.72
CA LYS A 373 18.45 3.84 -6.47
C LYS A 373 17.08 3.18 -6.69
N ILE A 374 16.21 3.79 -7.51
CA ILE A 374 14.91 3.19 -7.89
C ILE A 374 15.12 1.91 -8.72
N VAL A 375 16.18 1.86 -9.54
CA VAL A 375 16.52 0.65 -10.30
C VAL A 375 16.71 -0.56 -9.37
N LYS A 376 17.32 -0.40 -8.18
CA LYS A 376 17.49 -1.50 -7.22
C LYS A 376 16.12 -2.06 -6.76
N PHE A 377 15.16 -1.20 -6.49
CA PHE A 377 13.80 -1.62 -6.16
C PHE A 377 13.08 -2.26 -7.36
N ALA A 378 13.25 -1.72 -8.56
CA ALA A 378 12.67 -2.29 -9.77
C ALA A 378 13.24 -3.69 -10.08
N GLN A 379 14.53 -3.92 -9.83
CA GLN A 379 15.16 -5.24 -9.94
C GLN A 379 14.66 -6.22 -8.88
N GLN A 380 14.29 -5.76 -7.69
CA GLN A 380 13.72 -6.59 -6.63
C GLN A 380 12.23 -6.91 -6.87
N ALA A 381 11.52 -6.12 -7.66
CA ALA A 381 10.07 -6.24 -7.88
C ALA A 381 9.61 -7.65 -8.35
N PRO A 382 10.29 -8.36 -9.26
CA PRO A 382 9.94 -9.74 -9.63
C PRO A 382 10.05 -10.76 -8.48
N LEU A 383 10.83 -10.46 -7.46
CA LEU A 383 11.04 -11.30 -6.28
C LEU A 383 10.18 -10.84 -5.09
N THR A 384 9.07 -10.16 -5.35
CA THR A 384 8.13 -9.78 -4.30
C THR A 384 7.07 -10.86 -4.05
N ARG A 385 6.55 -10.85 -2.83
CA ARG A 385 5.34 -11.59 -2.46
C ARG A 385 4.35 -10.61 -1.85
N GLY A 386 3.07 -10.79 -2.19
CA GLY A 386 1.97 -10.11 -1.53
C GLY A 386 1.64 -10.73 -0.17
N VAL A 387 0.46 -10.45 0.31
CA VAL A 387 -0.13 -11.11 1.46
C VAL A 387 -1.10 -12.19 0.99
N ASP A 388 -1.42 -13.10 1.91
CA ASP A 388 -2.40 -14.17 1.64
C ASP A 388 -3.81 -13.59 1.53
N GLY A 389 -4.63 -14.15 0.63
CA GLY A 389 -6.08 -13.90 0.54
C GLY A 389 -6.81 -14.72 1.59
N VAL A 390 -6.73 -14.31 2.84
CA VAL A 390 -7.37 -14.96 3.99
C VAL A 390 -8.14 -13.91 4.77
N SER A 391 -9.41 -14.15 5.02
CA SER A 391 -10.23 -13.29 5.87
C SER A 391 -9.59 -13.14 7.25
N ASP A 392 -9.77 -11.99 7.87
CA ASP A 392 -9.23 -11.63 9.20
C ASP A 392 -7.69 -11.68 9.28
N LEU A 393 -7.01 -11.47 8.17
CA LEU A 393 -5.55 -11.42 8.13
C LEU A 393 -4.97 -10.37 9.11
N LYS A 394 -5.70 -9.30 9.37
CA LYS A 394 -5.35 -8.28 10.37
C LYS A 394 -5.26 -8.87 11.77
N GLU A 395 -6.28 -9.62 12.20
CA GLU A 395 -6.36 -10.27 13.51
C GLU A 395 -5.25 -11.32 13.67
N ILE A 396 -4.89 -11.98 12.57
CA ILE A 396 -3.77 -12.92 12.54
C ILE A 396 -2.44 -12.17 12.76
N PHE A 397 -2.23 -11.05 12.09
CA PHE A 397 -1.05 -10.21 12.32
C PHE A 397 -1.03 -9.57 13.71
N ASP A 398 -2.18 -9.23 14.30
CA ASP A 398 -2.25 -8.80 15.71
C ASP A 398 -1.81 -9.92 16.65
N GLY A 399 -2.21 -11.16 16.38
CA GLY A 399 -1.75 -12.33 17.13
C GLY A 399 -0.24 -12.55 17.02
N ILE A 400 0.31 -12.41 15.83
CA ILE A 400 1.78 -12.46 15.58
C ILE A 400 2.47 -11.30 16.31
N SER A 401 1.92 -10.09 16.27
CA SER A 401 2.48 -8.90 16.91
C SER A 401 2.62 -9.08 18.42
N GLN A 402 1.61 -9.64 19.09
CA GLN A 402 1.67 -9.91 20.53
C GLN A 402 2.77 -10.91 20.88
N GLU A 403 2.93 -11.98 20.13
CA GLU A 403 3.97 -12.98 20.38
C GLU A 403 5.39 -12.44 20.02
N TYR A 404 5.48 -11.61 18.97
CA TYR A 404 6.70 -10.91 18.61
C TYR A 404 7.15 -9.96 19.72
N GLU A 405 6.25 -9.17 20.29
CA GLU A 405 6.56 -8.27 21.40
C GLU A 405 7.12 -9.03 22.61
N VAL A 406 6.43 -10.09 23.04
CA VAL A 406 6.85 -10.89 24.19
C VAL A 406 8.20 -11.59 23.96
N CYS A 407 8.45 -12.09 22.74
CA CYS A 407 9.66 -12.82 22.39
C CYS A 407 10.81 -11.88 22.01
N ALA A 408 10.62 -11.11 20.91
CA ALA A 408 11.71 -10.36 20.31
C ALA A 408 12.06 -9.11 21.10
N ILE A 409 11.07 -8.32 21.54
CA ILE A 409 11.32 -7.04 22.22
C ILE A 409 11.70 -7.26 23.70
N TYR A 410 10.94 -8.09 24.41
CA TYR A 410 11.11 -8.26 25.85
C TYR A 410 11.87 -9.52 26.26
N GLY A 411 12.20 -10.43 25.34
CA GLY A 411 12.97 -11.64 25.64
C GLY A 411 12.33 -12.61 26.64
N LYS A 412 11.01 -12.51 26.86
CA LYS A 412 10.27 -13.28 27.89
C LYS A 412 9.75 -14.63 27.41
N ARG A 413 10.05 -14.99 26.16
CA ARG A 413 9.62 -16.26 25.51
C ARG A 413 10.63 -16.69 24.49
N SER A 414 10.82 -18.01 24.32
CA SER A 414 11.64 -18.50 23.21
C SER A 414 10.96 -18.26 21.85
N ALA A 415 11.74 -18.17 20.79
CA ALA A 415 11.26 -17.99 19.43
C ALA A 415 10.32 -19.13 19.00
N GLU A 416 10.67 -20.37 19.34
CA GLU A 416 9.88 -21.56 19.01
C GLU A 416 8.51 -21.54 19.69
N GLU A 417 8.48 -21.15 20.98
CA GLU A 417 7.21 -21.04 21.71
C GLU A 417 6.34 -19.91 21.16
N ALA A 418 6.93 -18.78 20.86
CA ALA A 418 6.22 -17.59 20.32
C ALA A 418 5.59 -17.90 18.96
N VAL A 419 6.36 -18.49 18.03
CA VAL A 419 5.87 -18.88 16.69
C VAL A 419 4.72 -19.88 16.81
N ARG A 420 4.87 -20.92 17.65
CA ARG A 420 3.81 -21.91 17.87
C ARG A 420 2.54 -21.28 18.46
N LYS A 421 2.66 -20.33 19.40
CA LYS A 421 1.51 -19.63 19.97
C LYS A 421 0.81 -18.72 18.97
N ALA A 422 1.58 -17.99 18.13
CA ALA A 422 1.04 -17.20 17.05
C ALA A 422 0.25 -18.07 16.05
N ALA A 423 0.81 -19.21 15.65
CA ALA A 423 0.14 -20.16 14.76
C ALA A 423 -1.14 -20.77 15.38
N LYS A 424 -1.09 -21.10 16.67
CA LYS A 424 -2.29 -21.58 17.39
C LYS A 424 -3.40 -20.54 17.42
N ARG A 425 -3.08 -19.25 17.64
CA ARG A 425 -4.06 -18.16 17.59
C ARG A 425 -4.64 -17.99 16.20
N ALA A 426 -3.79 -17.97 15.18
CA ALA A 426 -4.23 -17.92 13.78
C ALA A 426 -5.19 -19.05 13.44
N LYS A 427 -4.92 -20.28 13.91
CA LYS A 427 -5.82 -21.42 13.73
C LYS A 427 -7.19 -21.21 14.37
N VAL A 428 -7.24 -20.67 15.57
CA VAL A 428 -8.52 -20.37 16.25
C VAL A 428 -9.34 -19.36 15.45
N ILE A 429 -8.71 -18.31 14.89
CA ILE A 429 -9.38 -17.30 14.08
C ILE A 429 -9.98 -17.94 12.82
N ILE A 430 -9.18 -18.74 12.09
CA ILE A 430 -9.60 -19.41 10.86
C ILE A 430 -10.75 -20.41 11.13
N ASP A 431 -10.60 -21.24 12.16
CA ASP A 431 -11.62 -22.26 12.51
C ASP A 431 -12.95 -21.58 12.91
N TRP A 432 -12.88 -20.45 13.62
CA TRP A 432 -14.06 -19.66 13.99
C TRP A 432 -14.79 -19.13 12.75
N ASN A 433 -14.07 -18.60 11.78
CA ASN A 433 -14.67 -18.02 10.58
C ASN A 433 -15.23 -19.07 9.62
N ARG A 434 -14.63 -20.26 9.56
CA ARG A 434 -15.20 -21.39 8.81
C ARG A 434 -16.50 -21.93 9.40
N SER A 435 -16.79 -21.65 10.66
CA SER A 435 -17.99 -22.10 11.35
C SER A 435 -19.19 -21.15 11.23
N ARG A 436 -18.98 -19.99 10.64
CA ARG A 436 -20.01 -18.98 10.32
C ARG A 436 -20.47 -19.06 8.87
#